data_992de848a8028f974251fb3f7da86ff2
#
_entry.id   992de848a8028f974251fb3f7da86ff2
#
_cell.length_a   1.000
_cell.length_b   1.000
_cell.length_c   1.000
_cell.angle_alpha   90.00
_cell.angle_beta   90.00
_cell.angle_gamma   90.00
#
_symmetry.space_group_name_H-M   'P 1'
#
loop_
_entity.id
_entity.type
_entity.pdbx_description
1 polymer ?
#
loop_
_entity_poly.entity_id
_entity_poly.type
_entity_poly.pdbx_seq_one_letter_code
_entity_poly.pdbx_strand_id
1 'polypeptide(L)'
;MPFCGRGADRVTEIDRLLEQKPRLTADQAWDVIRQTSRQDLNLRLFLPTLQAATSGLTQSDPRRQLVDTLTRWDGINLLNDDGKTWQQPGSVILNVWLTSMLKRTVVAAVPMPFDKWYSASGYETTQDGPTGSLNISVGAKILYEAVQGDKSPIPQAVDLFAGKPQQEVVLAALEDTWETLSKRYGNNVSNWKTPAMALTFRANNFFGVPQAAAEETRHQAEYQNRGTENDMIVFSPTTSDRPVLAWDVVAPGQSGFIAPDGTVDKHYEDQLKMYENFGRKSLWLTKQDVEAHKESQEVLHVQR
;
A
#
# COMPACT_ATOMS: atom_id res chain seq x y z
N MET A 1 20.73 -9.33 6.94
CA MET A 1 20.51 -8.48 5.75
C MET A 1 20.06 -7.11 6.22
N PRO A 2 20.79 -6.03 6.04
CA PRO A 2 20.46 -4.71 6.59
C PRO A 2 19.39 -3.95 5.80
N PHE A 3 18.77 -4.54 4.80
CA PHE A 3 17.79 -3.86 3.92
C PHE A 3 16.38 -3.69 4.49
N CYS A 4 16.07 -4.30 5.63
CA CYS A 4 14.76 -4.17 6.28
C CYS A 4 14.79 -3.22 7.49
N GLY A 5 15.86 -2.46 7.69
CA GLY A 5 16.05 -1.68 8.89
C GLY A 5 15.91 -0.18 8.70
N ARG A 6 15.00 0.39 9.43
CA ARG A 6 14.83 1.80 9.81
C ARG A 6 14.36 2.77 8.72
N GLY A 7 13.13 3.15 8.81
CA GLY A 7 12.59 4.37 8.18
C GLY A 7 11.92 4.21 6.84
N ALA A 8 11.91 3.02 6.24
CA ALA A 8 11.45 2.85 4.85
C ALA A 8 10.31 1.81 4.71
N ASP A 9 9.43 1.65 5.71
CA ASP A 9 8.28 0.75 5.61
C ASP A 9 7.16 1.15 6.56
N ARG A 10 6.04 0.44 6.54
CA ARG A 10 4.83 0.65 7.36
C ARG A 10 5.11 0.81 8.86
N VAL A 11 6.11 0.12 9.38
CA VAL A 11 6.47 0.17 10.80
C VAL A 11 6.70 1.59 11.30
N THR A 12 7.36 2.44 10.51
CA THR A 12 7.61 3.84 10.88
C THR A 12 6.33 4.65 11.04
N GLU A 13 5.33 4.37 10.20
CA GLU A 13 4.03 5.04 10.31
C GLU A 13 3.23 4.50 11.50
N ILE A 14 3.28 3.19 11.72
CA ILE A 14 2.65 2.55 12.87
C ILE A 14 3.24 3.12 14.17
N ASP A 15 4.57 3.17 14.29
CA ASP A 15 5.25 3.73 15.46
C ASP A 15 4.84 5.17 15.72
N ARG A 16 4.84 6.01 14.67
CA ARG A 16 4.42 7.41 14.76
C ARG A 16 2.98 7.57 15.27
N LEU A 17 2.07 6.72 14.81
CA LEU A 17 0.67 6.74 15.24
C LEU A 17 0.51 6.23 16.67
N LEU A 18 1.29 5.22 17.07
CA LEU A 18 1.29 4.70 18.45
C LEU A 18 1.87 5.71 19.44
N GLU A 19 2.94 6.43 19.10
CA GLU A 19 3.56 7.46 19.95
C GLU A 19 2.60 8.61 20.26
N GLN A 20 1.62 8.89 19.40
CA GLN A 20 0.64 9.94 19.64
C GLN A 20 -0.38 9.61 20.74
N LYS A 21 -0.51 8.32 21.08
CA LYS A 21 -1.50 7.84 22.06
C LYS A 21 -0.88 6.79 22.97
N PRO A 22 -0.49 7.14 24.20
CA PRO A 22 0.21 6.22 25.12
C PRO A 22 -0.67 5.05 25.60
N ARG A 23 -1.98 5.13 25.41
CA ARG A 23 -2.93 4.05 25.69
C ARG A 23 -3.97 3.99 24.58
N LEU A 24 -4.22 2.79 24.07
CA LEU A 24 -5.17 2.52 23.01
C LEU A 24 -6.20 1.51 23.48
N THR A 25 -7.45 1.71 23.06
CA THR A 25 -8.43 0.63 23.03
C THR A 25 -8.14 -0.32 21.88
N ALA A 26 -8.75 -1.49 21.86
CA ALA A 26 -8.64 -2.44 20.77
C ALA A 26 -9.03 -1.81 19.41
N ASP A 27 -10.14 -1.06 19.38
CA ASP A 27 -10.61 -0.38 18.17
C ASP A 27 -9.64 0.72 17.71
N GLN A 28 -9.05 1.46 18.64
CA GLN A 28 -8.04 2.46 18.30
C GLN A 28 -6.75 1.81 17.75
N ALA A 29 -6.35 0.64 18.26
CA ALA A 29 -5.23 -0.12 17.71
C ALA A 29 -5.55 -0.62 16.29
N TRP A 30 -6.77 -1.08 16.04
CA TRP A 30 -7.23 -1.44 14.70
C TRP A 30 -7.22 -0.23 13.75
N ASP A 31 -7.63 0.95 14.24
CA ASP A 31 -7.60 2.19 13.46
C ASP A 31 -6.18 2.61 13.07
N VAL A 32 -5.16 2.33 13.88
CA VAL A 32 -3.76 2.58 13.52
C VAL A 32 -3.40 1.80 12.24
N ILE A 33 -3.74 0.51 12.20
CA ILE A 33 -3.48 -0.32 11.01
C ILE A 33 -4.30 0.17 9.82
N ARG A 34 -5.56 0.53 10.03
CA ARG A 34 -6.44 1.07 9.00
C ARG A 34 -5.90 2.37 8.39
N GLN A 35 -5.44 3.31 9.20
CA GLN A 35 -4.83 4.55 8.73
C GLN A 35 -3.54 4.28 7.94
N THR A 36 -2.67 3.42 8.50
CA THR A 36 -1.43 3.03 7.81
C THR A 36 -1.69 2.39 6.45
N SER A 37 -2.78 1.63 6.31
CA SER A 37 -3.12 0.97 5.05
C SER A 37 -3.54 1.90 3.92
N ARG A 38 -3.96 3.14 4.25
CA ARG A 38 -4.29 4.21 3.29
C ARG A 38 -3.11 5.11 2.97
N GLN A 39 -2.02 5.00 3.72
CA GLN A 39 -0.89 5.91 3.63
C GLN A 39 0.00 5.57 2.44
N ASP A 40 0.31 6.55 1.60
CA ASP A 40 1.41 6.47 0.66
C ASP A 40 2.72 6.81 1.37
N LEU A 41 3.47 5.76 1.70
CA LEU A 41 4.71 5.88 2.47
C LEU A 41 5.84 6.60 1.70
N ASN A 42 5.78 6.62 0.37
CA ASN A 42 6.79 7.30 -0.44
C ASN A 42 6.76 8.81 -0.25
N LEU A 43 5.58 9.39 0.07
CA LEU A 43 5.48 10.83 0.29
C LEU A 43 6.47 11.32 1.35
N ARG A 44 6.50 10.67 2.50
CA ARG A 44 7.39 11.05 3.60
C ARG A 44 8.87 10.94 3.22
N LEU A 45 9.22 9.95 2.44
CA LEU A 45 10.59 9.72 2.03
C LEU A 45 11.09 10.80 1.07
N PHE A 46 10.26 11.22 0.13
CA PHE A 46 10.70 12.04 -0.99
C PHE A 46 10.25 13.51 -0.93
N LEU A 47 9.22 13.86 -0.15
CA LEU A 47 8.73 15.23 -0.08
C LEU A 47 9.82 16.25 0.31
N PRO A 48 10.71 16.00 1.29
CA PRO A 48 11.78 16.94 1.60
C PRO A 48 12.72 17.20 0.42
N THR A 49 13.05 16.18 -0.34
CA THR A 49 13.89 16.29 -1.55
C THR A 49 13.20 17.09 -2.64
N LEU A 50 11.91 16.87 -2.85
CA LEU A 50 11.09 17.60 -3.82
C LEU A 50 10.98 19.09 -3.45
N GLN A 51 10.72 19.40 -2.19
CA GLN A 51 10.64 20.76 -1.67
C GLN A 51 11.99 21.50 -1.83
N ALA A 52 13.09 20.85 -1.47
CA ALA A 52 14.42 21.41 -1.63
C ALA A 52 14.73 21.70 -3.10
N ALA A 53 14.43 20.77 -4.01
CA ALA A 53 14.69 20.93 -5.44
C ALA A 53 13.90 22.10 -6.07
N THR A 54 12.69 22.36 -5.60
CA THR A 54 11.79 23.39 -6.16
C THR A 54 11.82 24.73 -5.41
N SER A 55 12.62 24.86 -4.36
CA SER A 55 12.62 26.05 -3.48
C SER A 55 12.92 27.37 -4.20
N GLY A 56 13.75 27.33 -5.26
CA GLY A 56 14.09 28.50 -6.09
C GLY A 56 13.15 28.78 -7.25
N LEU A 57 12.11 27.95 -7.47
CA LEU A 57 11.16 28.12 -8.56
C LEU A 57 10.04 29.09 -8.18
N THR A 58 9.51 29.80 -9.17
CA THR A 58 8.35 30.68 -8.98
C THR A 58 7.08 29.89 -8.68
N GLN A 59 6.09 30.52 -8.07
CA GLN A 59 4.78 29.91 -7.77
C GLN A 59 4.03 29.45 -9.04
N SER A 60 4.31 30.09 -10.17
CA SER A 60 3.71 29.76 -11.47
C SER A 60 4.40 28.60 -12.18
N ASP A 61 5.57 28.16 -11.70
CA ASP A 61 6.28 27.02 -12.30
C ASP A 61 5.48 25.73 -12.09
N PRO A 62 5.16 24.97 -13.16
CA PRO A 62 4.37 23.77 -13.06
C PRO A 62 4.96 22.72 -12.10
N ARG A 63 6.28 22.59 -12.05
CA ARG A 63 6.97 21.64 -11.15
C ARG A 63 6.76 22.05 -9.69
N ARG A 64 6.78 23.34 -9.40
CA ARG A 64 6.46 23.88 -8.07
C ARG A 64 5.01 23.60 -7.69
N GLN A 65 4.06 23.77 -8.61
CA GLN A 65 2.65 23.48 -8.37
C GLN A 65 2.40 22.01 -8.02
N LEU A 66 3.10 21.07 -8.66
CA LEU A 66 3.05 19.65 -8.31
C LEU A 66 3.51 19.42 -6.86
N VAL A 67 4.65 19.99 -6.48
CA VAL A 67 5.20 19.84 -5.13
C VAL A 67 4.35 20.54 -4.07
N ASP A 68 3.79 21.71 -4.37
CA ASP A 68 2.84 22.39 -3.49
C ASP A 68 1.56 21.55 -3.28
N THR A 69 1.14 20.80 -4.29
CA THR A 69 0.01 19.85 -4.16
C THR A 69 0.38 18.68 -3.25
N LEU A 70 1.56 18.11 -3.41
CA LEU A 70 2.07 17.07 -2.51
C LEU A 70 2.27 17.57 -1.07
N THR A 71 2.67 18.84 -0.90
CA THR A 71 2.85 19.44 0.43
C THR A 71 1.54 19.61 1.19
N ARG A 72 0.43 19.86 0.47
CA ARG A 72 -0.90 19.97 1.08
C ARG A 72 -1.58 18.64 1.34
N TRP A 73 -1.11 17.58 0.70
CA TRP A 73 -1.63 16.24 0.87
C TRP A 73 -0.96 15.56 2.07
N ASP A 74 -1.73 14.94 2.93
CA ASP A 74 -1.24 14.22 4.12
C ASP A 74 -0.71 12.80 3.81
N GLY A 75 -0.76 12.41 2.54
CA GLY A 75 -0.37 11.07 2.10
C GLY A 75 -1.47 10.02 2.23
N ILE A 76 -2.64 10.39 2.75
CA ILE A 76 -3.76 9.45 2.90
C ILE A 76 -4.59 9.42 1.61
N ASN A 77 -4.81 8.23 1.10
CA ASN A 77 -5.61 7.98 -0.08
C ASN A 77 -7.06 7.69 0.31
N LEU A 78 -7.97 8.58 -0.12
CA LEU A 78 -9.40 8.43 0.06
C LEU A 78 -10.09 8.44 -1.30
N LEU A 79 -11.08 7.57 -1.47
CA LEU A 79 -11.91 7.54 -2.67
C LEU A 79 -12.93 8.68 -2.67
N ASN A 80 -13.23 9.19 -3.86
CA ASN A 80 -14.44 9.98 -4.09
C ASN A 80 -15.68 9.08 -4.00
N ASP A 81 -16.85 9.72 -3.97
CA ASP A 81 -18.15 9.03 -3.93
C ASP A 81 -18.39 8.12 -5.15
N ASP A 82 -17.65 8.32 -6.25
CA ASP A 82 -17.69 7.47 -7.43
C ASP A 82 -17.03 6.08 -7.20
N GLY A 83 -16.32 5.91 -6.09
CA GLY A 83 -15.57 4.70 -5.76
C GLY A 83 -14.44 4.35 -6.73
N LYS A 84 -14.06 5.26 -7.63
CA LYS A 84 -13.12 5.01 -8.74
C LYS A 84 -11.96 5.98 -8.81
N THR A 85 -12.13 7.18 -8.25
CA THR A 85 -11.12 8.23 -8.30
C THR A 85 -10.67 8.64 -6.91
N TRP A 86 -9.42 9.10 -6.80
CA TRP A 86 -8.91 9.67 -5.56
C TRP A 86 -9.46 11.08 -5.32
N GLN A 87 -9.70 11.42 -4.06
CA GLN A 87 -10.08 12.79 -3.66
C GLN A 87 -8.98 13.80 -3.95
N GLN A 88 -7.72 13.36 -3.93
CA GLN A 88 -6.56 14.20 -4.20
C GLN A 88 -5.61 13.51 -5.19
N PRO A 89 -4.94 14.25 -6.08
CA PRO A 89 -4.07 13.68 -7.11
C PRO A 89 -2.68 13.28 -6.59
N GLY A 90 -2.41 13.43 -5.30
CA GLY A 90 -1.08 13.26 -4.71
C GLY A 90 -0.41 11.92 -5.03
N SER A 91 -1.14 10.83 -4.86
CA SER A 91 -0.62 9.48 -5.13
C SER A 91 -0.19 9.30 -6.59
N VAL A 92 -0.98 9.82 -7.53
CA VAL A 92 -0.65 9.72 -8.97
C VAL A 92 0.53 10.61 -9.33
N ILE A 93 0.60 11.83 -8.80
CA ILE A 93 1.75 12.73 -8.98
C ILE A 93 3.03 12.06 -8.49
N LEU A 94 3.01 11.57 -7.25
CA LEU A 94 4.18 10.95 -6.62
C LEU A 94 4.62 9.68 -7.37
N ASN A 95 3.69 8.88 -7.82
CA ASN A 95 3.95 7.66 -8.56
C ASN A 95 4.60 7.93 -9.93
N VAL A 96 4.05 8.87 -10.71
CA VAL A 96 4.63 9.23 -12.01
C VAL A 96 6.01 9.84 -11.84
N TRP A 97 6.19 10.71 -10.86
CA TRP A 97 7.50 11.26 -10.51
C TRP A 97 8.50 10.16 -10.12
N LEU A 98 8.11 9.27 -9.22
CA LEU A 98 8.99 8.17 -8.76
C LEU A 98 9.35 7.23 -9.92
N THR A 99 8.40 6.95 -10.81
CA THR A 99 8.66 6.17 -12.03
C THR A 99 9.71 6.84 -12.91
N SER A 100 9.60 8.15 -13.16
CA SER A 100 10.58 8.91 -13.93
C SER A 100 11.94 8.92 -13.22
N MET A 101 11.97 9.20 -11.90
CA MET A 101 13.22 9.16 -11.12
C MET A 101 13.92 7.81 -11.22
N LEU A 102 13.21 6.71 -11.03
CA LEU A 102 13.81 5.37 -11.10
C LEU A 102 14.37 5.05 -12.48
N LYS A 103 13.69 5.46 -13.54
CA LYS A 103 14.20 5.31 -14.92
C LYS A 103 15.47 6.11 -15.15
N ARG A 104 15.54 7.34 -14.62
CA ARG A 104 16.68 8.26 -14.78
C ARG A 104 17.89 7.89 -13.91
N THR A 105 17.67 7.12 -12.85
CA THR A 105 18.68 6.79 -11.84
C THR A 105 18.98 5.30 -11.78
N VAL A 106 18.20 4.54 -11.02
CA VAL A 106 18.48 3.11 -10.74
C VAL A 106 18.55 2.27 -12.01
N VAL A 107 17.59 2.44 -12.93
CA VAL A 107 17.56 1.68 -14.18
C VAL A 107 18.69 2.10 -15.13
N ALA A 108 19.00 3.38 -15.18
CA ALA A 108 20.10 3.88 -16.00
C ALA A 108 21.47 3.43 -15.50
N ALA A 109 21.66 3.36 -14.19
CA ALA A 109 22.92 2.98 -13.57
C ALA A 109 23.14 1.45 -13.53
N VAL A 110 22.05 0.68 -13.37
CA VAL A 110 22.10 -0.77 -13.30
C VAL A 110 21.19 -1.35 -14.37
N PRO A 111 21.74 -1.94 -15.44
CA PRO A 111 20.99 -2.35 -16.62
C PRO A 111 20.16 -3.62 -16.37
N MET A 112 19.14 -3.50 -15.57
CA MET A 112 18.11 -4.52 -15.38
C MET A 112 16.77 -3.99 -15.88
N PRO A 113 15.86 -4.86 -16.36
CA PRO A 113 14.52 -4.45 -16.76
C PRO A 113 13.80 -3.69 -15.65
N PHE A 114 13.03 -2.67 -16.02
CA PHE A 114 12.34 -1.79 -15.08
C PHE A 114 11.42 -2.55 -14.12
N ASP A 115 10.74 -3.58 -14.60
CA ASP A 115 9.86 -4.44 -13.81
C ASP A 115 10.56 -5.15 -12.66
N LYS A 116 11.88 -5.41 -12.78
CA LYS A 116 12.67 -6.01 -11.70
C LYS A 116 12.92 -5.06 -10.54
N TRP A 117 12.95 -3.75 -10.81
CA TRP A 117 13.11 -2.74 -9.77
C TRP A 117 11.79 -2.34 -9.12
N TYR A 118 10.71 -2.46 -9.85
CA TYR A 118 9.43 -1.87 -9.51
C TYR A 118 8.31 -2.88 -9.23
N SER A 119 8.41 -4.10 -9.79
CA SER A 119 7.38 -5.13 -9.69
C SER A 119 7.07 -5.56 -8.25
N ALA A 120 8.03 -5.47 -7.35
CA ALA A 120 7.82 -5.83 -5.94
C ALA A 120 6.80 -4.94 -5.22
N SER A 121 6.43 -3.80 -5.79
CA SER A 121 5.42 -2.89 -5.25
C SER A 121 4.22 -2.70 -6.17
N GLY A 122 4.23 -3.30 -7.35
CA GLY A 122 3.11 -3.24 -8.28
C GLY A 122 2.76 -1.84 -8.82
N TYR A 123 3.68 -0.90 -8.75
CA TYR A 123 3.45 0.46 -9.22
C TYR A 123 3.57 0.53 -10.74
N GLU A 124 2.51 0.24 -11.44
CA GLU A 124 2.38 0.52 -12.86
C GLU A 124 1.25 1.52 -13.08
N THR A 125 1.54 2.60 -13.81
CA THR A 125 0.51 3.50 -14.31
C THR A 125 0.00 2.94 -15.62
N THR A 126 -1.23 2.45 -15.62
CA THR A 126 -1.97 2.07 -16.82
C THR A 126 -2.90 3.20 -17.24
N GLN A 127 -3.61 3.03 -18.36
CA GLN A 127 -4.67 3.96 -18.74
C GLN A 127 -5.78 4.05 -17.68
N ASP A 128 -5.97 2.98 -16.92
CA ASP A 128 -6.98 2.85 -15.86
C ASP A 128 -6.46 3.26 -14.48
N GLY A 129 -5.24 3.80 -14.41
CA GLY A 129 -4.58 4.21 -13.16
C GLY A 129 -3.52 3.23 -12.68
N PRO A 130 -2.87 3.53 -11.56
CA PRO A 130 -1.86 2.67 -10.96
C PRO A 130 -2.47 1.37 -10.45
N THR A 131 -1.70 0.29 -10.52
CA THR A 131 -2.08 -1.02 -10.00
C THR A 131 -1.09 -1.47 -8.92
N GLY A 132 -1.57 -2.27 -7.97
CA GLY A 132 -0.75 -2.89 -6.94
C GLY A 132 -0.74 -2.15 -5.60
N SER A 133 0.22 -2.50 -4.76
CA SER A 133 0.33 -2.00 -3.39
C SER A 133 1.07 -0.67 -3.31
N LEU A 134 0.68 0.18 -2.35
CA LEU A 134 1.38 1.43 -1.99
C LEU A 134 2.68 1.19 -1.19
N ASN A 135 3.14 -0.04 -1.10
CA ASN A 135 4.39 -0.38 -0.45
C ASN A 135 5.59 0.25 -1.17
N ILE A 136 6.65 0.49 -0.41
CA ILE A 136 7.88 1.06 -0.96
C ILE A 136 8.63 -0.01 -1.76
N SER A 137 8.86 0.26 -3.04
CA SER A 137 9.58 -0.66 -3.92
C SER A 137 11.07 -0.78 -3.58
N VAL A 138 11.71 -1.85 -4.06
CA VAL A 138 13.17 -2.02 -3.91
C VAL A 138 13.91 -0.84 -4.54
N GLY A 139 13.52 -0.42 -5.74
CA GLY A 139 14.12 0.74 -6.41
C GLY A 139 13.92 2.04 -5.63
N ALA A 140 12.72 2.25 -5.04
CA ALA A 140 12.47 3.41 -4.21
C ALA A 140 13.32 3.45 -2.94
N LYS A 141 13.56 2.30 -2.31
CA LYS A 141 14.48 2.20 -1.15
C LYS A 141 15.91 2.56 -1.54
N ILE A 142 16.39 2.06 -2.65
CA ILE A 142 17.72 2.38 -3.18
C ILE A 142 17.82 3.87 -3.52
N LEU A 143 16.82 4.42 -4.21
CA LEU A 143 16.78 5.85 -4.54
C LEU A 143 16.73 6.72 -3.27
N TYR A 144 15.96 6.30 -2.25
CA TYR A 144 15.90 7.05 -0.99
C TYR A 144 17.27 7.15 -0.33
N GLU A 145 18.03 6.06 -0.26
CA GLU A 145 19.40 6.11 0.27
C GLU A 145 20.30 7.02 -0.57
N ALA A 146 20.18 6.98 -1.89
CA ALA A 146 20.97 7.83 -2.77
C ALA A 146 20.66 9.33 -2.60
N VAL A 147 19.39 9.72 -2.42
CA VAL A 147 19.03 11.13 -2.20
C VAL A 147 19.42 11.65 -0.83
N GLN A 148 19.68 10.78 0.15
CA GLN A 148 20.26 11.18 1.44
C GLN A 148 21.74 11.59 1.33
N GLY A 149 22.45 11.13 0.30
CA GLY A 149 23.87 11.43 0.11
C GLY A 149 24.70 11.04 1.33
N ASP A 150 25.49 11.95 1.86
CA ASP A 150 26.36 11.72 3.03
C ASP A 150 25.59 11.41 4.33
N LYS A 151 24.27 11.64 4.36
CA LYS A 151 23.42 11.30 5.51
C LYS A 151 22.95 9.84 5.48
N SER A 152 23.10 9.15 4.35
CA SER A 152 22.76 7.74 4.25
C SER A 152 23.74 6.91 5.11
N PRO A 153 23.23 6.00 5.96
CA PRO A 153 24.09 5.05 6.67
C PRO A 153 24.67 3.97 5.73
N ILE A 154 24.21 3.93 4.49
CA ILE A 154 24.61 2.92 3.49
C ILE A 154 25.46 3.61 2.42
N PRO A 155 26.75 3.26 2.30
CA PRO A 155 27.60 3.79 1.25
C PRO A 155 27.04 3.45 -0.14
N GLN A 156 26.99 4.44 -1.01
CA GLN A 156 26.57 4.24 -2.40
C GLN A 156 27.72 3.67 -3.21
N ALA A 157 27.57 2.43 -3.69
CA ALA A 157 28.57 1.76 -4.52
C ALA A 157 28.57 2.23 -5.98
N VAL A 158 27.46 2.86 -6.41
CA VAL A 158 27.23 3.32 -7.78
C VAL A 158 26.66 4.74 -7.72
N ASP A 159 27.21 5.63 -8.55
CA ASP A 159 26.62 6.97 -8.72
C ASP A 159 25.33 6.88 -9.55
N LEU A 160 24.19 6.94 -8.86
CA LEU A 160 22.88 6.87 -9.49
C LEU A 160 22.51 8.13 -10.27
N PHE A 161 23.21 9.24 -10.04
CA PHE A 161 22.95 10.51 -10.73
C PHE A 161 23.86 10.74 -11.93
N ALA A 162 24.80 9.82 -12.20
CA ALA A 162 25.73 9.89 -13.33
C ALA A 162 26.51 11.22 -13.41
N GLY A 163 27.01 11.69 -12.27
CA GLY A 163 27.76 12.95 -12.14
C GLY A 163 26.93 14.23 -12.22
N LYS A 164 25.60 14.13 -12.37
CA LYS A 164 24.72 15.30 -12.39
C LYS A 164 24.32 15.74 -10.98
N PRO A 165 24.10 17.03 -10.77
CA PRO A 165 23.50 17.50 -9.52
C PRO A 165 22.14 16.82 -9.29
N GLN A 166 21.92 16.29 -8.08
CA GLN A 166 20.66 15.66 -7.69
C GLN A 166 19.44 16.53 -8.02
N GLN A 167 19.52 17.81 -7.75
CA GLN A 167 18.45 18.78 -8.03
C GLN A 167 18.05 18.77 -9.51
N GLU A 168 19.01 18.72 -10.42
CA GLU A 168 18.75 18.69 -11.86
C GLU A 168 17.92 17.46 -12.25
N VAL A 169 18.29 16.27 -11.73
CA VAL A 169 17.60 15.03 -12.04
C VAL A 169 16.18 15.00 -11.45
N VAL A 170 16.01 15.55 -10.22
CA VAL A 170 14.70 15.69 -9.57
C VAL A 170 13.79 16.61 -10.38
N LEU A 171 14.30 17.76 -10.82
CA LEU A 171 13.54 18.73 -11.62
C LEU A 171 13.18 18.18 -13.00
N ALA A 172 14.09 17.44 -13.64
CA ALA A 172 13.79 16.77 -14.91
C ALA A 172 12.69 15.70 -14.75
N ALA A 173 12.68 14.96 -13.65
CA ALA A 173 11.61 14.00 -13.37
C ALA A 173 10.28 14.69 -13.05
N LEU A 174 10.28 15.86 -12.42
CA LEU A 174 9.07 16.69 -12.22
C LEU A 174 8.54 17.24 -13.55
N GLU A 175 9.42 17.60 -14.49
CA GLU A 175 9.00 18.00 -15.84
C GLU A 175 8.29 16.87 -16.57
N ASP A 176 8.89 15.65 -16.61
CA ASP A 176 8.25 14.47 -17.18
C ASP A 176 6.87 14.21 -16.55
N THR A 177 6.78 14.43 -15.22
CA THR A 177 5.53 14.24 -14.48
C THR A 177 4.47 15.24 -14.93
N TRP A 178 4.85 16.51 -15.03
CA TRP A 178 3.96 17.54 -15.53
C TRP A 178 3.49 17.25 -16.95
N GLU A 179 4.41 16.99 -17.88
CA GLU A 179 4.07 16.68 -19.26
C GLU A 179 3.12 15.48 -19.38
N THR A 180 3.38 14.42 -18.59
CA THR A 180 2.55 13.22 -18.59
C THR A 180 1.14 13.51 -18.08
N LEU A 181 1.03 14.19 -16.94
CA LEU A 181 -0.25 14.35 -16.26
C LEU A 181 -1.07 15.51 -16.82
N SER A 182 -0.43 16.61 -17.24
CA SER A 182 -1.14 17.74 -17.83
C SER A 182 -1.72 17.41 -19.21
N LYS A 183 -1.02 16.58 -19.99
CA LYS A 183 -1.56 16.05 -21.24
C LYS A 183 -2.83 15.22 -21.02
N ARG A 184 -2.93 14.53 -19.89
CA ARG A 184 -4.06 13.65 -19.57
C ARG A 184 -5.20 14.38 -18.84
N TYR A 185 -4.88 15.29 -17.93
CA TYR A 185 -5.84 15.90 -17.03
C TYR A 185 -5.98 17.41 -17.20
N GLY A 186 -5.21 18.04 -18.11
CA GLY A 186 -5.17 19.49 -18.31
C GLY A 186 -4.19 20.20 -17.36
N ASN A 187 -4.06 21.51 -17.57
CA ASN A 187 -3.03 22.33 -16.90
C ASN A 187 -3.41 22.83 -15.49
N ASN A 188 -4.58 22.48 -14.99
CA ASN A 188 -5.00 22.87 -13.64
C ASN A 188 -5.06 21.66 -12.72
N VAL A 189 -4.04 21.50 -11.89
CA VAL A 189 -3.89 20.35 -10.97
C VAL A 189 -5.10 20.20 -10.03
N SER A 190 -5.73 21.31 -9.64
CA SER A 190 -6.89 21.26 -8.74
C SER A 190 -8.13 20.59 -9.34
N ASN A 191 -8.15 20.46 -10.66
CA ASN A 191 -9.25 19.83 -11.38
C ASN A 191 -8.97 18.37 -11.76
N TRP A 192 -7.82 17.83 -11.40
CA TRP A 192 -7.44 16.48 -11.77
C TRP A 192 -8.27 15.46 -11.00
N LYS A 193 -9.03 14.67 -11.73
CA LYS A 193 -9.68 13.46 -11.23
C LYS A 193 -8.83 12.27 -11.61
N THR A 194 -8.01 11.83 -10.68
CA THR A 194 -7.06 10.75 -10.93
C THR A 194 -7.68 9.41 -10.50
N PRO A 195 -7.54 8.36 -11.34
CA PRO A 195 -8.10 7.05 -11.00
C PRO A 195 -7.45 6.48 -9.75
N ALA A 196 -8.26 5.85 -8.94
CA ALA A 196 -7.80 5.12 -7.77
C ALA A 196 -7.03 3.87 -8.19
N MET A 197 -6.14 3.44 -7.33
CA MET A 197 -5.40 2.21 -7.49
C MET A 197 -6.34 1.01 -7.41
N ALA A 198 -6.19 0.06 -8.33
CA ALA A 198 -6.92 -1.19 -8.27
C ALA A 198 -6.12 -2.25 -7.51
N LEU A 199 -6.75 -2.90 -6.54
CA LEU A 199 -6.22 -4.09 -5.89
C LEU A 199 -6.56 -5.30 -6.75
N THR A 200 -5.57 -6.10 -7.11
CA THR A 200 -5.76 -7.33 -7.86
C THR A 200 -5.65 -8.52 -6.92
N PHE A 201 -6.71 -9.31 -6.86
CA PHE A 201 -6.74 -10.54 -6.09
C PHE A 201 -6.25 -11.69 -6.96
N ARG A 202 -5.19 -12.38 -6.50
CA ARG A 202 -4.61 -13.54 -7.17
C ARG A 202 -4.42 -14.65 -6.14
N ALA A 203 -4.62 -15.89 -6.56
CA ALA A 203 -4.50 -17.07 -5.68
C ALA A 203 -3.16 -17.15 -4.94
N ASN A 204 -2.07 -16.77 -5.57
CA ASN A 204 -0.73 -16.79 -4.96
C ASN A 204 -0.44 -15.62 -4.01
N ASN A 205 -1.32 -14.64 -3.91
CA ASN A 205 -1.18 -13.51 -2.98
C ASN A 205 -1.92 -13.74 -1.66
N PHE A 206 -2.74 -14.80 -1.59
CA PHE A 206 -3.59 -15.10 -0.45
C PHE A 206 -3.30 -16.53 0.01
N PHE A 207 -3.06 -16.74 1.24
CA PHE A 207 -2.65 -17.95 1.98
C PHE A 207 -2.97 -19.32 1.35
N GLY A 208 -2.58 -19.52 0.10
CA GLY A 208 -2.64 -20.82 -0.54
C GLY A 208 -4.04 -21.39 -0.77
N VAL A 209 -5.08 -20.60 -0.61
CA VAL A 209 -6.44 -21.01 -0.99
C VAL A 209 -6.55 -20.83 -2.51
N PRO A 210 -6.55 -21.92 -3.30
CA PRO A 210 -6.65 -21.80 -4.75
C PRO A 210 -8.04 -21.27 -5.09
N GLN A 211 -8.07 -20.10 -5.70
CA GLN A 211 -9.32 -19.47 -6.10
C GLN A 211 -9.27 -19.11 -7.57
N ALA A 212 -9.51 -20.09 -8.41
CA ALA A 212 -9.43 -19.96 -9.85
C ALA A 212 -10.34 -18.84 -10.41
N ALA A 213 -11.48 -18.58 -9.78
CA ALA A 213 -12.40 -17.54 -10.21
C ALA A 213 -11.99 -16.13 -9.76
N ALA A 214 -11.21 -15.98 -8.70
CA ALA A 214 -10.79 -14.69 -8.14
C ALA A 214 -9.42 -14.20 -8.63
N GLU A 215 -8.71 -14.99 -9.45
CA GLU A 215 -7.33 -14.73 -9.83
C GLU A 215 -7.11 -13.37 -10.50
N GLU A 216 -8.09 -12.91 -11.25
CA GLU A 216 -8.01 -11.68 -12.03
C GLU A 216 -9.01 -10.61 -11.57
N THR A 217 -9.65 -10.80 -10.42
CA THR A 217 -10.59 -9.83 -9.89
C THR A 217 -9.85 -8.56 -9.46
N ARG A 218 -10.29 -7.41 -9.97
CA ARG A 218 -9.71 -6.10 -9.69
C ARG A 218 -10.76 -5.19 -9.06
N HIS A 219 -10.42 -4.64 -7.91
CA HIS A 219 -11.27 -3.71 -7.18
C HIS A 219 -10.48 -2.46 -6.79
N GLN A 220 -11.05 -1.27 -6.97
CA GLN A 220 -10.53 -0.06 -6.37
C GLN A 220 -10.76 -0.12 -4.86
N ALA A 221 -9.71 0.11 -4.10
CA ALA A 221 -9.80 0.09 -2.65
C ALA A 221 -8.86 1.14 -2.05
N GLU A 222 -9.30 1.78 -0.96
CA GLU A 222 -8.49 2.75 -0.22
C GLU A 222 -7.34 2.10 0.55
N TYR A 223 -7.54 0.86 0.98
CA TYR A 223 -6.65 0.16 1.92
C TYR A 223 -5.62 -0.69 1.18
N GLN A 224 -4.69 -0.03 0.50
CA GLN A 224 -3.73 -0.67 -0.40
C GLN A 224 -2.45 -1.15 0.30
N ASN A 225 -2.09 -0.51 1.42
CA ASN A 225 -0.83 -0.77 2.11
C ASN A 225 -1.05 -1.64 3.35
N ARG A 226 -1.45 -2.90 3.15
CA ARG A 226 -1.75 -3.85 4.24
C ARG A 226 -1.34 -5.28 3.89
N GLY A 227 -1.36 -6.18 4.89
CA GLY A 227 -1.16 -7.61 4.68
C GLY A 227 -2.38 -8.28 4.04
N THR A 228 -2.20 -9.50 3.56
CA THR A 228 -3.27 -10.36 3.03
C THR A 228 -4.18 -10.90 4.12
N GLU A 229 -3.67 -10.98 5.34
CA GLU A 229 -4.37 -11.37 6.56
C GLU A 229 -4.22 -10.24 7.58
N ASN A 230 -5.28 -9.95 8.31
CA ASN A 230 -5.25 -8.96 9.38
C ASN A 230 -5.95 -9.53 10.63
N ASP A 231 -5.16 -9.70 11.67
CA ASP A 231 -5.61 -10.22 12.96
C ASP A 231 -5.63 -9.16 14.03
N MET A 232 -6.54 -9.32 14.96
CA MET A 232 -6.54 -8.58 16.22
C MET A 232 -6.80 -9.54 17.38
N ILE A 233 -5.88 -9.59 18.33
CA ILE A 233 -6.00 -10.41 19.53
C ILE A 233 -5.92 -9.50 20.75
N VAL A 234 -6.91 -9.60 21.63
CA VAL A 234 -6.99 -8.83 22.87
C VAL A 234 -6.91 -9.78 24.06
N PHE A 235 -5.90 -9.58 24.89
CA PHE A 235 -5.75 -10.28 26.15
C PHE A 235 -6.35 -9.43 27.26
N SER A 236 -7.41 -9.94 27.90
CA SER A 236 -8.05 -9.30 29.05
C SER A 236 -7.38 -9.77 30.35
N PRO A 237 -7.54 -9.05 31.46
CA PRO A 237 -7.08 -9.53 32.75
C PRO A 237 -7.62 -10.91 33.07
N THR A 238 -6.84 -11.72 33.76
CA THR A 238 -7.15 -13.14 34.09
C THR A 238 -8.43 -13.35 34.92
N THR A 239 -9.01 -12.27 35.43
CA THR A 239 -10.30 -12.29 36.17
C THR A 239 -11.52 -12.15 35.26
N SER A 240 -11.32 -12.03 33.93
CA SER A 240 -12.40 -11.96 32.95
C SER A 240 -12.90 -13.36 32.58
N ASP A 241 -14.22 -13.51 32.41
CA ASP A 241 -14.84 -14.74 31.87
C ASP A 241 -14.41 -15.00 30.40
N ARG A 242 -13.93 -13.96 29.72
CA ARG A 242 -13.37 -14.04 28.38
C ARG A 242 -11.96 -13.43 28.34
N PRO A 243 -10.94 -14.22 28.73
CA PRO A 243 -9.56 -13.70 28.85
C PRO A 243 -8.92 -13.37 27.52
N VAL A 244 -9.43 -13.95 26.42
CA VAL A 244 -8.93 -13.68 25.05
C VAL A 244 -10.10 -13.46 24.13
N LEU A 245 -10.02 -12.38 23.36
CA LEU A 245 -10.91 -12.09 22.23
C LEU A 245 -10.05 -11.97 20.98
N ALA A 246 -10.54 -12.50 19.86
CA ALA A 246 -9.82 -12.42 18.61
C ALA A 246 -10.76 -12.16 17.44
N TRP A 247 -10.22 -11.45 16.44
CA TRP A 247 -10.87 -11.17 15.17
C TRP A 247 -9.85 -11.37 14.07
N ASP A 248 -10.33 -11.77 12.90
CA ASP A 248 -9.52 -11.84 11.70
C ASP A 248 -10.30 -11.42 10.45
N VAL A 249 -9.57 -11.33 9.34
CA VAL A 249 -10.09 -11.36 7.99
C VAL A 249 -9.04 -11.97 7.06
N VAL A 250 -9.43 -13.00 6.31
CA VAL A 250 -8.59 -13.70 5.33
C VAL A 250 -9.29 -13.66 3.98
N ALA A 251 -8.84 -12.77 3.11
CA ALA A 251 -9.43 -12.65 1.79
C ALA A 251 -8.87 -13.69 0.82
N PRO A 252 -9.70 -14.07 -0.15
CA PRO A 252 -11.07 -13.66 -0.38
C PRO A 252 -12.09 -14.43 0.47
N GLY A 253 -11.74 -15.58 1.04
CA GLY A 253 -12.55 -16.44 1.90
C GLY A 253 -11.73 -17.59 2.45
N GLN A 254 -12.33 -18.45 3.27
CA GLN A 254 -11.64 -19.56 3.92
C GLN A 254 -11.77 -20.92 3.19
N SER A 255 -12.55 -20.98 2.11
CA SER A 255 -12.71 -22.18 1.30
C SER A 255 -12.24 -21.90 -0.14
N GLY A 256 -11.40 -22.77 -0.68
CA GLY A 256 -11.05 -22.80 -2.10
C GLY A 256 -11.84 -23.84 -2.89
N PHE A 257 -12.86 -24.45 -2.30
CA PHE A 257 -13.57 -25.58 -2.89
C PHE A 257 -14.50 -25.12 -4.00
N ILE A 258 -14.37 -25.82 -5.16
CA ILE A 258 -15.27 -25.71 -6.30
C ILE A 258 -15.76 -27.13 -6.60
N ALA A 259 -17.07 -27.36 -6.55
CA ALA A 259 -17.67 -28.65 -6.88
C ALA A 259 -17.51 -29.00 -8.37
N PRO A 260 -17.60 -30.26 -8.77
CA PRO A 260 -17.44 -30.66 -10.17
C PRO A 260 -18.43 -30.02 -11.15
N ASP A 261 -19.57 -29.55 -10.67
CA ASP A 261 -20.58 -28.82 -11.45
C ASP A 261 -20.30 -27.31 -11.53
N GLY A 262 -19.18 -26.85 -10.97
CA GLY A 262 -18.80 -25.44 -10.92
C GLY A 262 -19.39 -24.65 -9.75
N THR A 263 -20.15 -25.29 -8.86
CA THR A 263 -20.68 -24.61 -7.67
C THR A 263 -19.53 -24.30 -6.71
N VAL A 264 -19.42 -23.04 -6.29
CA VAL A 264 -18.45 -22.59 -5.30
C VAL A 264 -19.00 -22.73 -3.88
N ASP A 265 -18.13 -23.02 -2.93
CA ASP A 265 -18.47 -23.02 -1.51
C ASP A 265 -18.90 -21.61 -1.06
N LYS A 266 -19.80 -21.52 -0.08
CA LYS A 266 -20.28 -20.24 0.46
C LYS A 266 -19.17 -19.40 1.11
N HIS A 267 -18.08 -20.02 1.52
CA HIS A 267 -16.90 -19.36 2.09
C HIS A 267 -15.80 -19.08 1.07
N TYR A 268 -16.10 -19.14 -0.21
CA TYR A 268 -15.14 -18.90 -1.28
C TYR A 268 -14.74 -17.44 -1.39
N GLU A 269 -15.70 -16.52 -1.25
CA GLU A 269 -15.50 -15.06 -1.34
C GLU A 269 -16.19 -14.27 -0.21
N ASP A 270 -16.60 -14.92 0.85
CA ASP A 270 -17.40 -14.32 1.93
C ASP A 270 -16.64 -13.21 2.70
N GLN A 271 -15.32 -13.21 2.64
CA GLN A 271 -14.49 -12.23 3.32
C GLN A 271 -13.91 -11.16 2.39
N LEU A 272 -14.09 -11.26 1.07
CA LEU A 272 -13.53 -10.30 0.12
C LEU A 272 -14.01 -8.87 0.39
N LYS A 273 -15.32 -8.66 0.45
CA LYS A 273 -15.90 -7.34 0.75
C LYS A 273 -15.54 -6.82 2.15
N MET A 274 -15.45 -7.73 3.10
CA MET A 274 -15.01 -7.40 4.46
C MET A 274 -13.56 -6.90 4.45
N TYR A 275 -12.69 -7.62 3.74
CA TYR A 275 -11.30 -7.23 3.55
C TYR A 275 -11.19 -5.86 2.86
N GLU A 276 -11.90 -5.62 1.77
CA GLU A 276 -11.89 -4.36 1.03
C GLU A 276 -12.27 -3.16 1.90
N ASN A 277 -13.21 -3.34 2.82
CA ASN A 277 -13.69 -2.29 3.72
C ASN A 277 -12.98 -2.25 5.08
N PHE A 278 -11.89 -2.98 5.22
CA PHE A 278 -11.14 -3.10 6.48
C PHE A 278 -11.98 -3.63 7.65
N GLY A 279 -12.97 -4.48 7.34
CA GLY A 279 -13.76 -5.19 8.33
C GLY A 279 -13.01 -6.39 8.91
N ARG A 280 -13.62 -7.02 9.90
CA ARG A 280 -13.13 -8.22 10.57
C ARG A 280 -14.28 -9.03 11.12
N LYS A 281 -14.09 -10.36 11.25
CA LYS A 281 -15.05 -11.25 11.91
C LYS A 281 -14.47 -11.79 13.21
N SER A 282 -15.34 -12.17 14.14
CA SER A 282 -14.93 -12.79 15.39
C SER A 282 -14.38 -14.19 15.15
N LEU A 283 -13.31 -14.52 15.86
CA LEU A 283 -12.85 -15.90 16.04
C LEU A 283 -13.43 -16.48 17.33
N TRP A 284 -14.03 -17.64 17.22
CA TRP A 284 -14.66 -18.33 18.33
C TRP A 284 -13.64 -19.26 19.02
N LEU A 285 -13.09 -18.81 20.15
CA LEU A 285 -11.96 -19.46 20.80
C LEU A 285 -12.33 -20.43 21.91
N THR A 286 -13.58 -20.39 22.41
CA THR A 286 -14.03 -21.30 23.43
C THR A 286 -14.94 -22.37 22.85
N LYS A 287 -14.99 -23.55 23.51
CA LYS A 287 -15.91 -24.63 23.12
C LYS A 287 -17.36 -24.12 23.07
N GLN A 288 -17.76 -23.31 24.04
CA GLN A 288 -19.11 -22.74 24.10
C GLN A 288 -19.39 -21.84 22.91
N ASP A 289 -18.44 -20.96 22.54
CA ASP A 289 -18.60 -20.08 21.38
C ASP A 289 -18.68 -20.89 20.07
N VAL A 290 -17.82 -21.90 19.91
CA VAL A 290 -17.84 -22.78 18.73
C VAL A 290 -19.17 -23.52 18.63
N GLU A 291 -19.66 -24.11 19.73
CA GLU A 291 -20.96 -24.81 19.75
C GLU A 291 -22.14 -23.89 19.40
N ALA A 292 -22.08 -22.61 19.83
CA ALA A 292 -23.12 -21.63 19.57
C ALA A 292 -23.13 -21.10 18.11
N HIS A 293 -21.99 -21.16 17.41
CA HIS A 293 -21.81 -20.54 16.09
C HIS A 293 -21.42 -21.51 14.99
N LYS A 294 -21.30 -22.82 15.29
CA LYS A 294 -21.00 -23.83 14.27
C LYS A 294 -22.15 -23.97 13.27
N GLU A 295 -21.81 -24.11 12.01
CA GLU A 295 -22.78 -24.36 10.94
C GLU A 295 -23.01 -25.87 10.73
N SER A 296 -21.97 -26.67 10.91
CA SER A 296 -22.01 -28.12 10.76
C SER A 296 -21.00 -28.81 11.67
N GLN A 297 -21.15 -30.10 11.87
CA GLN A 297 -20.21 -30.90 12.62
C GLN A 297 -20.10 -32.26 11.96
N GLU A 298 -18.87 -32.73 11.79
CA GLU A 298 -18.57 -34.09 11.37
C GLU A 298 -17.78 -34.82 12.45
N VAL A 299 -18.09 -36.10 12.67
CA VAL A 299 -17.37 -36.93 13.61
C VAL A 299 -16.63 -38.03 12.83
N LEU A 300 -15.31 -37.95 12.86
CA LEU A 300 -14.45 -38.95 12.23
C LEU A 300 -14.12 -40.06 13.26
N HIS A 301 -14.44 -41.26 12.95
CA HIS A 301 -14.07 -42.44 13.74
C HIS A 301 -12.81 -43.06 13.16
N VAL A 302 -11.69 -42.93 13.84
CA VAL A 302 -10.43 -43.57 13.45
C VAL A 302 -10.39 -44.95 14.09
N GLN A 303 -10.39 -46.01 13.28
CA GLN A 303 -10.06 -47.34 13.77
C GLN A 303 -8.54 -47.39 14.03
N ARG A 304 -8.22 -47.89 15.24
CA ARG A 304 -6.81 -48.13 15.62
C ARG A 304 -6.31 -49.45 15.06
#